data_73b534af510a39e2558c3fb34bdc2026
#
_entry.id   73b534af510a39e2558c3fb34bdc2026
#
_cell.length_a   1.000
_cell.length_b   1.000
_cell.length_c   1.000
_cell.angle_alpha   90.00
_cell.angle_beta   90.00
_cell.angle_gamma   90.00
#
_symmetry.space_group_name_H-M   'P 1'
#
loop_
_entity.id
_entity.type
_entity.pdbx_description
1 polymer ?
#
loop_
_entity_poly.entity_id
_entity_poly.type
_entity_poly.pdbx_seq_one_letter_code
_entity_poly.pdbx_strand_id
1 'polypeptide(L)'
;AAREIAKQIGIPYYVFDCSKEYEKIVLENFKEEYLSGRTPNPCIRCNSMIKFDVLPYLAKKAGLEFDKFATGHYANIEYDAEKARYILKKGINSKKDQSYFLYKLKQKQLENIILPLGKYEKSEIRKIAKENGLAVYDKPDSQDFYNGDYNELLEVKSKKGNIVDISGNILG
;
A
#
# COMPACT_ATOMS: atom_id res chain seq x y z
N ALA A 1 -6.32 14.17 10.22
CA ALA A 1 -5.03 14.49 9.56
C ALA A 1 -5.22 14.81 8.06
N ALA A 2 -5.65 13.86 7.18
CA ALA A 2 -5.73 14.12 5.72
C ALA A 2 -6.67 15.29 5.36
N ARG A 3 -7.84 15.37 5.99
CA ARG A 3 -8.80 16.47 5.78
C ARG A 3 -8.20 17.84 6.17
N GLU A 4 -7.50 17.92 7.29
CA GLU A 4 -6.85 19.16 7.75
C GLU A 4 -5.75 19.61 6.79
N ILE A 5 -4.95 18.64 6.28
CA ILE A 5 -3.92 18.95 5.28
C ILE A 5 -4.56 19.46 3.99
N ALA A 6 -5.58 18.79 3.48
CA ALA A 6 -6.28 19.22 2.28
C ALA A 6 -6.85 20.65 2.44
N LYS A 7 -7.43 20.96 3.62
CA LYS A 7 -7.88 22.32 3.96
C LYS A 7 -6.73 23.33 4.00
N GLN A 8 -5.60 22.94 4.59
CA GLN A 8 -4.42 23.82 4.72
C GLN A 8 -3.84 24.19 3.34
N ILE A 9 -3.77 23.23 2.41
CA ILE A 9 -3.21 23.48 1.07
C ILE A 9 -4.27 23.88 0.03
N GLY A 10 -5.55 24.03 0.44
CA GLY A 10 -6.62 24.56 -0.40
C GLY A 10 -7.11 23.60 -1.51
N ILE A 11 -7.01 22.28 -1.31
CA ILE A 11 -7.50 21.29 -2.27
C ILE A 11 -8.78 20.59 -1.79
N PRO A 12 -9.65 20.12 -2.71
CA PRO A 12 -10.82 19.32 -2.37
C PRO A 12 -10.44 18.03 -1.65
N TYR A 13 -11.28 17.59 -0.72
CA TYR A 13 -11.12 16.34 0.01
C TYR A 13 -12.37 15.47 -0.14
N TYR A 14 -12.20 14.25 -0.61
CA TYR A 14 -13.27 13.27 -0.78
C TYR A 14 -12.97 12.01 0.02
N VAL A 15 -14.02 11.30 0.41
CA VAL A 15 -13.94 10.01 1.10
C VAL A 15 -14.74 9.00 0.30
N PHE A 16 -14.11 7.90 -0.07
CA PHE A 16 -14.74 6.75 -0.72
C PHE A 16 -14.63 5.55 0.18
N ASP A 17 -15.75 4.95 0.54
CA ASP A 17 -15.79 3.74 1.34
C ASP A 17 -15.52 2.52 0.46
N CYS A 18 -14.40 1.87 0.71
CA CYS A 18 -13.98 0.63 0.07
C CYS A 18 -14.00 -0.55 1.04
N SER A 19 -14.68 -0.45 2.19
CA SER A 19 -14.63 -1.45 3.27
C SER A 19 -15.06 -2.83 2.80
N LYS A 20 -16.14 -2.92 2.02
CA LYS A 20 -16.67 -4.19 1.50
C LYS A 20 -15.70 -4.86 0.53
N GLU A 21 -15.13 -4.08 -0.39
CA GLU A 21 -14.15 -4.58 -1.35
C GLU A 21 -12.85 -4.96 -0.64
N TYR A 22 -12.43 -4.19 0.36
CA TYR A 22 -11.24 -4.49 1.16
C TYR A 22 -11.42 -5.79 1.93
N GLU A 23 -12.54 -5.99 2.61
CA GLU A 23 -12.88 -7.22 3.32
C GLU A 23 -12.79 -8.43 2.37
N LYS A 24 -13.54 -8.39 1.27
CA LYS A 24 -13.60 -9.48 0.29
C LYS A 24 -12.27 -9.77 -0.41
N ILE A 25 -11.53 -8.74 -0.80
CA ILE A 25 -10.33 -8.91 -1.63
C ILE A 25 -9.08 -9.13 -0.79
N VAL A 26 -8.98 -8.44 0.36
CA VAL A 26 -7.75 -8.41 1.15
C VAL A 26 -7.86 -9.30 2.37
N LEU A 27 -8.90 -9.12 3.21
CA LEU A 27 -9.02 -9.85 4.48
C LEU A 27 -9.37 -11.32 4.29
N GLU A 28 -10.35 -11.64 3.43
CA GLU A 28 -10.70 -13.04 3.13
C GLU A 28 -9.50 -13.79 2.56
N ASN A 29 -8.78 -13.18 1.59
CA ASN A 29 -7.58 -13.82 1.07
C ASN A 29 -6.47 -13.96 2.12
N PHE A 30 -6.30 -12.98 2.99
CA PHE A 30 -5.35 -13.10 4.10
C PHE A 30 -5.67 -14.30 4.98
N LYS A 31 -6.95 -14.47 5.38
CA LYS A 31 -7.43 -15.62 6.15
C LYS A 31 -7.14 -16.95 5.44
N GLU A 32 -7.56 -17.08 4.18
CA GLU A 32 -7.37 -18.29 3.38
C GLU A 32 -5.90 -18.70 3.26
N GLU A 33 -5.02 -17.76 2.90
CA GLU A 33 -3.59 -17.99 2.75
C GLU A 33 -2.94 -18.40 4.08
N TYR A 34 -3.24 -17.65 5.15
CA TYR A 34 -2.65 -17.89 6.46
C TYR A 34 -3.10 -19.25 7.04
N LEU A 35 -4.40 -19.57 6.98
CA LEU A 35 -4.93 -20.84 7.47
C LEU A 35 -4.45 -22.06 6.66
N SER A 36 -4.03 -21.83 5.42
CA SER A 36 -3.40 -22.88 4.60
C SER A 36 -1.88 -22.99 4.80
N GLY A 37 -1.33 -22.33 5.82
CA GLY A 37 0.09 -22.41 6.19
C GLY A 37 1.02 -21.57 5.31
N ARG A 38 0.49 -20.60 4.55
CA ARG A 38 1.28 -19.66 3.77
C ARG A 38 1.41 -18.32 4.49
N THR A 39 2.37 -17.51 4.10
CA THR A 39 2.57 -16.15 4.62
C THR A 39 2.06 -15.14 3.59
N PRO A 40 0.81 -14.65 3.70
CA PRO A 40 0.26 -13.69 2.76
C PRO A 40 0.89 -12.31 2.92
N ASN A 41 0.91 -11.55 1.81
CA ASN A 41 1.23 -10.13 1.83
C ASN A 41 0.00 -9.31 1.40
N PRO A 42 -0.84 -8.87 2.35
CA PRO A 42 -2.06 -8.14 2.06
C PRO A 42 -1.81 -6.79 1.38
N CYS A 43 -0.66 -6.15 1.63
CA CYS A 43 -0.31 -4.87 1.02
C CYS A 43 -0.19 -4.96 -0.51
N ILE A 44 0.31 -6.05 -1.04
CA ILE A 44 0.41 -6.27 -2.50
C ILE A 44 -0.99 -6.34 -3.14
N ARG A 45 -1.92 -7.06 -2.50
CA ARG A 45 -3.31 -7.12 -2.94
C ARG A 45 -4.02 -5.79 -2.80
N CYS A 46 -3.90 -5.15 -1.64
CA CYS A 46 -4.49 -3.84 -1.40
C CYS A 46 -4.02 -2.82 -2.45
N ASN A 47 -2.72 -2.75 -2.73
CA ASN A 47 -2.22 -1.83 -3.75
C ASN A 47 -2.80 -2.15 -5.13
N SER A 48 -2.69 -3.40 -5.60
CA SER A 48 -3.06 -3.73 -6.98
C SER A 48 -4.57 -3.72 -7.24
N MET A 49 -5.41 -4.05 -6.26
CA MET A 49 -6.85 -4.27 -6.47
C MET A 49 -7.73 -3.22 -5.78
N ILE A 50 -7.28 -2.61 -4.69
CA ILE A 50 -8.07 -1.57 -4.00
C ILE A 50 -7.54 -0.18 -4.36
N LYS A 51 -6.29 0.10 -4.00
CA LYS A 51 -5.75 1.46 -4.09
C LYS A 51 -5.61 1.95 -5.53
N PHE A 52 -5.17 1.10 -6.44
CA PHE A 52 -4.94 1.44 -7.85
C PHE A 52 -6.00 0.87 -8.82
N ASP A 53 -7.10 0.34 -8.30
CA ASP A 53 -8.22 -0.17 -9.11
C ASP A 53 -9.57 0.33 -8.57
N VAL A 54 -10.06 -0.24 -7.47
CA VAL A 54 -11.39 0.12 -6.91
C VAL A 54 -11.47 1.59 -6.56
N LEU A 55 -10.50 2.17 -5.87
CA LEU A 55 -10.56 3.56 -5.41
C LEU A 55 -10.61 4.57 -6.58
N PRO A 56 -9.74 4.52 -7.61
CA PRO A 56 -9.88 5.37 -8.79
C PRO A 56 -11.19 5.17 -9.54
N TYR A 57 -11.69 3.94 -9.62
CA TYR A 57 -12.98 3.63 -10.22
C TYR A 57 -14.14 4.31 -9.48
N LEU A 58 -14.19 4.20 -8.15
CA LEU A 58 -15.23 4.84 -7.34
C LEU A 58 -15.17 6.37 -7.44
N ALA A 59 -13.97 6.95 -7.47
CA ALA A 59 -13.77 8.37 -7.66
C ALA A 59 -14.36 8.85 -9.01
N LYS A 60 -14.04 8.16 -10.11
CA LYS A 60 -14.59 8.46 -11.44
C LYS A 60 -16.10 8.26 -11.49
N LYS A 61 -16.61 7.19 -10.88
CA LYS A 61 -18.07 6.93 -10.79
C LYS A 61 -18.81 8.02 -10.03
N ALA A 62 -18.15 8.66 -9.07
CA ALA A 62 -18.68 9.82 -8.32
C ALA A 62 -18.54 11.15 -9.09
N GLY A 63 -18.09 11.13 -10.34
CA GLY A 63 -17.97 12.32 -11.19
C GLY A 63 -16.65 13.08 -11.05
N LEU A 64 -15.63 12.52 -10.39
CA LEU A 64 -14.31 13.16 -10.34
C LEU A 64 -13.55 12.86 -11.64
N GLU A 65 -13.15 13.93 -12.31
CA GLU A 65 -12.32 13.87 -13.50
C GLU A 65 -10.84 14.04 -13.14
N PHE A 66 -10.00 13.12 -13.58
CA PHE A 66 -8.55 13.17 -13.43
C PHE A 66 -7.86 12.25 -14.44
N ASP A 67 -6.69 12.66 -14.91
CA ASP A 67 -5.87 11.87 -15.84
C ASP A 67 -4.96 10.90 -15.12
N LYS A 68 -4.46 11.27 -13.95
CA LYS A 68 -3.48 10.51 -13.18
C LYS A 68 -3.90 10.38 -11.72
N PHE A 69 -3.49 9.27 -11.13
CA PHE A 69 -3.67 8.98 -9.71
C PHE A 69 -2.31 8.94 -9.02
N ALA A 70 -2.08 9.84 -8.07
CA ALA A 70 -0.80 9.96 -7.37
C ALA A 70 -0.85 9.33 -5.99
N THR A 71 0.23 8.68 -5.58
CA THR A 71 0.40 8.17 -4.20
C THR A 71 1.81 8.40 -3.68
N GLY A 72 1.95 8.37 -2.34
CA GLY A 72 3.23 8.56 -1.66
C GLY A 72 4.15 7.33 -1.61
N HIS A 73 4.04 6.39 -2.54
CA HIS A 73 4.97 5.27 -2.58
C HIS A 73 6.36 5.68 -3.05
N TYR A 74 7.39 5.15 -2.40
CA TYR A 74 8.80 5.31 -2.77
C TYR A 74 9.16 4.29 -3.85
N ALA A 75 8.77 4.54 -5.07
CA ALA A 75 9.10 3.77 -6.27
C ALA A 75 9.05 4.70 -7.48
N ASN A 76 9.55 4.26 -8.63
CA ASN A 76 9.52 5.02 -9.87
C ASN A 76 8.79 4.24 -10.96
N ILE A 77 8.12 4.97 -11.85
CA ILE A 77 7.51 4.43 -13.07
C ILE A 77 8.09 5.21 -14.25
N GLU A 78 8.58 4.49 -15.24
CA GLU A 78 9.13 5.07 -16.48
C GLU A 78 8.54 4.36 -17.69
N TYR A 79 8.37 5.08 -18.78
CA TYR A 79 8.00 4.49 -20.07
C TYR A 79 9.25 4.11 -20.85
N ASP A 80 9.39 2.83 -21.19
CA ASP A 80 10.46 2.31 -22.04
C ASP A 80 9.94 2.31 -23.47
N ALA A 81 10.45 3.23 -24.29
CA ALA A 81 10.03 3.39 -25.68
C ALA A 81 10.46 2.22 -26.57
N GLU A 82 11.60 1.58 -26.27
CA GLU A 82 12.10 0.43 -27.05
C GLU A 82 11.20 -0.80 -26.87
N LYS A 83 10.72 -1.00 -25.62
CA LYS A 83 9.84 -2.12 -25.28
C LYS A 83 8.36 -1.76 -25.34
N ALA A 84 8.03 -0.52 -25.67
CA ALA A 84 6.67 0.04 -25.71
C ALA A 84 5.86 -0.28 -24.44
N ARG A 85 6.45 -0.10 -23.24
CA ARG A 85 5.83 -0.46 -21.97
C ARG A 85 6.31 0.40 -20.80
N TYR A 86 5.47 0.50 -19.76
CA TYR A 86 5.86 1.08 -18.49
C TYR A 86 6.69 0.09 -17.67
N ILE A 87 7.73 0.59 -17.02
CA ILE A 87 8.63 -0.17 -16.15
C ILE A 87 8.53 0.38 -14.74
N LEU A 88 8.28 -0.50 -13.76
CA LEU A 88 8.39 -0.20 -12.35
C LEU A 88 9.85 -0.32 -11.92
N LYS A 89 10.38 0.72 -11.30
CA LYS A 89 11.75 0.78 -10.80
C LYS A 89 11.76 1.07 -9.30
N LYS A 90 12.84 0.70 -8.63
CA LYS A 90 13.08 1.05 -7.23
C LYS A 90 13.12 2.56 -7.02
N GLY A 91 12.70 3.00 -5.83
CA GLY A 91 12.97 4.35 -5.36
C GLY A 91 14.47 4.56 -5.10
N ILE A 92 14.93 5.81 -5.10
CA ILE A 92 16.34 6.11 -4.80
C ILE A 92 16.70 5.81 -3.34
N ASN A 93 15.75 5.97 -2.41
CA ASN A 93 15.92 5.58 -1.01
C ASN A 93 15.79 4.07 -0.86
N SER A 94 16.90 3.35 -0.87
CA SER A 94 16.94 1.90 -0.78
C SER A 94 16.30 1.34 0.51
N LYS A 95 16.36 2.10 1.62
CA LYS A 95 15.77 1.71 2.91
C LYS A 95 14.26 1.90 2.96
N LYS A 96 13.70 2.67 2.02
CA LYS A 96 12.26 2.98 1.93
C LYS A 96 11.65 2.55 0.61
N ASP A 97 12.39 1.85 -0.24
CA ASP A 97 11.87 1.34 -1.50
C ASP A 97 10.61 0.48 -1.28
N GLN A 98 9.57 0.81 -2.04
CA GLN A 98 8.26 0.16 -1.97
C GLN A 98 7.86 -0.50 -3.29
N SER A 99 8.78 -0.62 -4.25
CA SER A 99 8.52 -1.28 -5.53
C SER A 99 8.04 -2.73 -5.36
N TYR A 100 8.53 -3.43 -4.30
CA TYR A 100 8.08 -4.76 -3.96
C TYR A 100 6.55 -4.86 -3.74
N PHE A 101 5.93 -3.85 -3.14
CA PHE A 101 4.49 -3.86 -2.89
C PHE A 101 3.65 -3.53 -4.14
N LEU A 102 4.30 -3.19 -5.26
CA LEU A 102 3.68 -2.71 -6.49
C LEU A 102 3.87 -3.65 -7.68
N TYR A 103 4.58 -4.77 -7.54
CA TYR A 103 4.95 -5.64 -8.67
C TYR A 103 3.75 -6.27 -9.40
N LYS A 104 2.58 -6.34 -8.76
CA LYS A 104 1.34 -6.84 -9.39
C LYS A 104 0.58 -5.81 -10.21
N LEU A 105 1.04 -4.56 -10.29
CA LEU A 105 0.40 -3.55 -11.11
C LEU A 105 0.52 -3.89 -12.60
N LYS A 106 -0.61 -3.75 -13.30
CA LYS A 106 -0.73 -3.98 -14.74
C LYS A 106 -0.31 -2.75 -15.53
N GLN A 107 0.04 -2.90 -16.81
CA GLN A 107 0.46 -1.80 -17.68
C GLN A 107 -0.55 -0.64 -17.68
N LYS A 108 -1.85 -0.94 -17.82
CA LYS A 108 -2.91 0.08 -17.76
C LYS A 108 -2.94 0.87 -16.44
N GLN A 109 -2.58 0.23 -15.32
CA GLN A 109 -2.47 0.91 -14.03
C GLN A 109 -1.22 1.77 -13.98
N LEU A 110 -0.04 1.22 -14.36
CA LEU A 110 1.24 1.93 -14.38
C LEU A 110 1.17 3.19 -15.25
N GLU A 111 0.48 3.13 -16.39
CA GLU A 111 0.24 4.27 -17.26
C GLU A 111 -0.44 5.44 -16.53
N ASN A 112 -1.39 5.15 -15.64
CA ASN A 112 -2.22 6.16 -14.98
C ASN A 112 -1.75 6.56 -13.58
N ILE A 113 -0.60 6.05 -13.11
CA ILE A 113 -0.06 6.29 -11.79
C ILE A 113 1.12 7.27 -11.83
N ILE A 114 1.18 8.13 -10.81
CA ILE A 114 2.34 8.98 -10.52
C ILE A 114 2.84 8.64 -9.12
N LEU A 115 4.14 8.42 -8.98
CA LEU A 115 4.83 8.17 -7.71
C LEU A 115 5.83 9.29 -7.44
N PRO A 116 5.42 10.44 -6.91
CA PRO A 116 6.28 11.62 -6.79
C PRO A 116 7.49 11.42 -5.88
N LEU A 117 7.35 10.53 -4.87
CA LEU A 117 8.36 10.37 -3.83
C LEU A 117 9.51 9.42 -4.23
N GLY A 118 9.40 8.73 -5.35
CA GLY A 118 10.44 7.78 -5.79
C GLY A 118 11.81 8.40 -6.05
N LYS A 119 11.87 9.72 -6.29
CA LYS A 119 13.08 10.48 -6.58
C LYS A 119 13.65 11.26 -5.39
N TYR A 120 13.18 10.96 -4.17
CA TYR A 120 13.58 11.69 -2.96
C TYR A 120 14.02 10.73 -1.85
N GLU A 121 14.96 11.18 -1.05
CA GLU A 121 15.23 10.59 0.26
C GLU A 121 14.09 10.93 1.24
N LYS A 122 13.82 10.05 2.20
CA LYS A 122 12.76 10.28 3.22
C LYS A 122 13.04 11.55 4.04
N SER A 123 14.30 11.85 4.33
CA SER A 123 14.74 13.06 5.03
C SER A 123 14.39 14.34 4.27
N GLU A 124 14.54 14.34 2.94
CA GLU A 124 14.20 15.47 2.08
C GLU A 124 12.68 15.75 2.12
N ILE A 125 11.87 14.68 2.01
CA ILE A 125 10.40 14.81 2.09
C ILE A 125 9.96 15.36 3.46
N ARG A 126 10.58 14.90 4.56
CA ARG A 126 10.31 15.45 5.89
C ARG A 126 10.67 16.92 5.98
N LYS A 127 11.81 17.32 5.41
CA LYS A 127 12.24 18.73 5.34
C LYS A 127 11.23 19.56 4.55
N ILE A 128 10.85 19.14 3.35
CA ILE A 128 9.83 19.80 2.52
C ILE A 128 8.52 19.96 3.30
N ALA A 129 8.03 18.89 3.93
CA ALA A 129 6.81 18.92 4.71
C ALA A 129 6.88 19.92 5.88
N LYS A 130 8.01 19.96 6.59
CA LYS A 130 8.26 20.89 7.69
C LYS A 130 8.32 22.35 7.21
N GLU A 131 9.04 22.62 6.13
CA GLU A 131 9.17 23.95 5.52
C GLU A 131 7.82 24.50 5.03
N ASN A 132 6.90 23.62 4.62
CA ASN A 132 5.54 23.96 4.23
C ASN A 132 4.53 23.91 5.41
N GLY A 133 4.99 23.80 6.65
CA GLY A 133 4.15 23.83 7.85
C GLY A 133 3.20 22.65 8.00
N LEU A 134 3.46 21.52 7.33
CA LEU A 134 2.62 20.33 7.43
C LEU A 134 2.87 19.60 8.77
N ALA A 135 1.88 19.56 9.64
CA ALA A 135 2.00 18.98 10.99
C ALA A 135 2.35 17.47 11.01
N VAL A 136 2.25 16.81 9.87
CA VAL A 136 2.54 15.37 9.72
C VAL A 136 4.00 15.05 9.36
N TYR A 137 4.88 16.06 9.29
CA TYR A 137 6.28 15.90 8.84
C TYR A 137 7.07 14.87 9.66
N ASP A 138 6.74 14.70 10.92
CA ASP A 138 7.43 13.77 11.84
C ASP A 138 6.60 12.53 12.21
N LYS A 139 5.44 12.34 11.57
CA LYS A 139 4.59 11.18 11.84
C LYS A 139 5.32 9.89 11.44
N PRO A 140 5.35 8.86 12.33
CA PRO A 140 5.89 7.56 11.97
C PRO A 140 5.09 6.90 10.83
N ASP A 141 5.77 6.08 10.04
CA ASP A 141 5.11 5.28 9.00
C ASP A 141 4.22 4.21 9.65
N SER A 142 3.11 3.90 9.00
CA SER A 142 2.28 2.74 9.40
C SER A 142 3.07 1.45 9.20
N GLN A 143 3.09 0.60 10.22
CA GLN A 143 3.88 -0.63 10.21
C GLN A 143 3.05 -1.86 9.82
N ASP A 144 1.75 -1.85 10.10
CA ASP A 144 0.88 -3.00 9.89
C ASP A 144 -0.41 -2.60 9.14
N PHE A 145 -1.00 -3.58 8.46
CA PHE A 145 -2.28 -3.43 7.78
C PHE A 145 -3.49 -3.66 8.72
N TYR A 146 -3.26 -4.29 9.89
CA TYR A 146 -4.26 -4.60 10.90
C TYR A 146 -3.71 -4.30 12.29
N ASN A 147 -4.47 -3.55 13.09
CA ASN A 147 -4.04 -3.11 14.43
C ASN A 147 -4.63 -3.97 15.56
N GLY A 148 -5.35 -5.05 15.24
CA GLY A 148 -5.98 -5.96 16.21
C GLY A 148 -5.22 -7.26 16.42
N ASP A 149 -5.80 -8.17 17.19
CA ASP A 149 -5.29 -9.53 17.34
C ASP A 149 -5.56 -10.34 16.05
N TYR A 150 -4.51 -10.93 15.47
CA TYR A 150 -4.64 -11.79 14.30
C TYR A 150 -5.55 -13.00 14.53
N ASN A 151 -5.66 -13.52 15.78
CA ASN A 151 -6.58 -14.60 16.10
C ASN A 151 -8.05 -14.18 15.93
N GLU A 152 -8.37 -12.93 16.28
CA GLU A 152 -9.71 -12.36 16.04
C GLU A 152 -9.96 -12.21 14.53
N LEU A 153 -8.99 -11.66 13.80
CA LEU A 153 -9.08 -11.54 12.35
C LEU A 153 -9.27 -12.90 11.66
N LEU A 154 -8.54 -13.92 12.10
CA LEU A 154 -8.59 -15.27 11.54
C LEU A 154 -9.81 -16.07 12.03
N GLU A 155 -10.52 -15.57 13.05
CA GLU A 155 -11.67 -16.27 13.69
C GLU A 155 -11.28 -17.66 14.23
N VAL A 156 -10.04 -17.80 14.71
CA VAL A 156 -9.51 -19.05 15.25
C VAL A 156 -9.13 -18.89 16.72
N LYS A 157 -9.28 -19.97 17.48
CA LYS A 157 -8.75 -20.03 18.84
C LYS A 157 -7.28 -20.40 18.79
N SER A 158 -6.45 -19.63 19.47
CA SER A 158 -5.03 -19.97 19.64
C SER A 158 -4.90 -21.37 20.24
N LYS A 159 -4.10 -22.20 19.60
CA LYS A 159 -3.77 -23.56 20.06
C LYS A 159 -2.27 -23.67 20.22
N LYS A 160 -1.83 -24.10 21.41
CA LYS A 160 -0.40 -24.38 21.62
C LYS A 160 0.03 -25.55 20.74
N GLY A 161 1.20 -25.41 20.13
CA GLY A 161 1.86 -26.44 19.35
C GLY A 161 3.35 -26.48 19.71
N ASN A 162 4.04 -27.57 19.41
CA ASN A 162 5.47 -27.70 19.62
C ASN A 162 6.23 -27.07 18.45
N ILE A 163 7.35 -26.43 18.75
CA ILE A 163 8.37 -26.09 17.76
C ILE A 163 9.28 -27.32 17.62
N VAL A 164 9.40 -27.85 16.42
CA VAL A 164 10.19 -29.08 16.16
C VAL A 164 11.26 -28.82 15.12
N ASP A 165 12.36 -29.56 15.20
CA ASP A 165 13.37 -29.59 14.17
C ASP A 165 12.97 -30.47 12.97
N ILE A 166 13.81 -30.55 11.94
CA ILE A 166 13.59 -31.37 10.75
C ILE A 166 13.49 -32.87 11.05
N SER A 167 14.03 -33.33 12.19
CA SER A 167 13.98 -34.72 12.63
C SER A 167 12.80 -35.01 13.55
N GLY A 168 11.96 -34.01 13.85
CA GLY A 168 10.80 -34.14 14.71
C GLY A 168 11.07 -33.94 16.21
N ASN A 169 12.30 -33.60 16.62
CA ASN A 169 12.63 -33.33 18.02
C ASN A 169 11.97 -32.01 18.48
N ILE A 170 11.41 -32.02 19.68
CA ILE A 170 10.77 -30.82 20.25
C ILE A 170 11.85 -29.84 20.70
N LEU A 171 11.76 -28.59 20.23
CA LEU A 171 12.69 -27.49 20.58
C LEU A 171 12.05 -26.48 21.52
N GLY A 172 10.70 -26.42 21.56
CA GLY A 172 9.91 -25.50 22.39
C GLY A 172 8.41 -25.69 22.26
#